data_f31ff8e9fa1741fd0f3499cf77095212
#
_entry.id   f31ff8e9fa1741fd0f3499cf77095212
#
_cell.length_a   1.000
_cell.length_b   1.000
_cell.length_c   1.000
_cell.angle_alpha   90.00
_cell.angle_beta   90.00
_cell.angle_gamma   90.00
#
_symmetry.space_group_name_H-M   'P 1'
#
loop_
_entity.id
_entity.type
_entity.pdbx_description
1 polymer ?
#
loop_
_entity_poly.entity_id
_entity_poly.type
_entity_poly.pdbx_seq_one_letter_code
_entity_poly.pdbx_strand_id
1 'polypeptide(L)'
;MIRACIFDLGGTIVDRYSLTPFLSLQKIFSDKHVNISNRLIFKDMGKSKREHITDIVNNKSVKYQWERIYKRKPQEYDIDTLFREFNKIQTNYCSTLMTILPETRECIEYLQYNKILTGATTGFNEQNMHIIRKKLEFQNLGLDSYVSSTCLDKESRPYPYMIQENMNRLNIRNPRSVIKIDDTAIGIQEGQNANCWTVGVVRWSSNMKIQTIEEAYNLELYQLQENFKKCKQTLIATGADYVIDSLDDLPNVIRDINMKS
;
A
#
# COMPACT_ATOMS: atom_id res chain seq x y z
N MET A 1 23.87 -9.02 6.75
CA MET A 1 23.16 -8.38 7.90
C MET A 1 22.24 -7.28 7.41
N ILE A 2 20.99 -7.23 7.89
CA ILE A 2 19.98 -6.23 7.50
C ILE A 2 20.35 -4.84 8.02
N ARG A 3 20.25 -3.84 7.14
CA ARG A 3 20.58 -2.43 7.41
C ARG A 3 19.39 -1.49 7.27
N ALA A 4 18.37 -1.86 6.49
CA ALA A 4 17.16 -1.06 6.37
C ALA A 4 15.90 -1.92 6.16
N CYS A 5 14.77 -1.36 6.62
CA CYS A 5 13.43 -1.82 6.32
C CYS A 5 12.69 -0.73 5.54
N ILE A 6 12.17 -1.06 4.35
CA ILE A 6 11.40 -0.16 3.49
C ILE A 6 9.95 -0.63 3.49
N PHE A 7 9.08 0.16 4.08
CA PHE A 7 7.67 -0.15 4.27
C PHE A 7 6.80 0.37 3.12
N ASP A 8 5.74 -0.34 2.78
CA ASP A 8 4.55 0.32 2.27
C ASP A 8 3.87 1.12 3.40
N LEU A 9 2.96 2.01 3.04
CA LEU A 9 2.25 2.82 4.03
C LEU A 9 0.87 2.24 4.35
N GLY A 10 -0.06 2.24 3.38
CA GLY A 10 -1.44 1.84 3.60
C GLY A 10 -1.62 0.33 3.79
N GLY A 11 -2.24 -0.10 4.89
CA GLY A 11 -2.38 -1.53 5.19
C GLY A 11 -1.13 -2.18 5.79
N THR A 12 -0.02 -1.44 5.89
CA THR A 12 1.26 -1.92 6.43
C THR A 12 1.64 -1.20 7.73
N ILE A 13 1.70 0.14 7.76
CA ILE A 13 2.00 0.94 8.97
C ILE A 13 0.92 1.97 9.30
N VAL A 14 0.08 2.33 8.32
CA VAL A 14 -1.08 3.21 8.49
C VAL A 14 -2.28 2.66 7.73
N ASP A 15 -3.47 3.21 7.96
CA ASP A 15 -4.68 2.99 7.13
C ASP A 15 -5.12 1.52 7.06
N ARG A 16 -5.76 1.04 8.12
CA ARG A 16 -6.30 -0.33 8.19
C ARG A 16 -7.03 -0.70 6.90
N TYR A 17 -6.66 -1.85 6.32
CA TYR A 17 -7.28 -2.41 5.10
C TYR A 17 -7.18 -1.51 3.86
N SER A 18 -6.31 -0.48 3.91
CA SER A 18 -6.20 0.56 2.87
C SER A 18 -7.56 1.19 2.53
N LEU A 19 -8.32 1.56 3.58
CA LEU A 19 -9.69 2.08 3.42
C LEU A 19 -9.72 3.45 2.75
N THR A 20 -8.71 4.31 2.95
CA THR A 20 -8.74 5.66 2.36
C THR A 20 -8.73 5.64 0.83
N PRO A 21 -7.85 4.88 0.13
CA PRO A 21 -7.95 4.76 -1.31
C PRO A 21 -9.20 3.99 -1.78
N PHE A 22 -9.66 2.98 -1.03
CA PHE A 22 -10.87 2.24 -1.35
C PHE A 22 -12.10 3.16 -1.39
N LEU A 23 -12.34 3.90 -0.31
CA LEU A 23 -13.46 4.83 -0.20
C LEU A 23 -13.36 5.98 -1.22
N SER A 24 -12.15 6.47 -1.51
CA SER A 24 -11.92 7.50 -2.51
C SER A 24 -12.31 7.03 -3.91
N LEU A 25 -11.90 5.81 -4.30
CA LEU A 25 -12.28 5.21 -5.58
C LEU A 25 -13.80 5.02 -5.66
N GLN A 26 -14.40 4.44 -4.62
CA GLN A 26 -15.83 4.24 -4.55
C GLN A 26 -16.59 5.57 -4.74
N LYS A 27 -16.15 6.62 -4.06
CA LYS A 27 -16.77 7.96 -4.11
C LYS A 27 -16.68 8.60 -5.48
N ILE A 28 -15.52 8.63 -6.15
CA ILE A 28 -15.38 9.30 -7.45
C ILE A 28 -16.25 8.67 -8.55
N PHE A 29 -16.39 7.33 -8.54
CA PHE A 29 -17.25 6.64 -9.51
C PHE A 29 -18.73 6.79 -9.17
N SER A 30 -19.08 6.74 -7.88
CA SER A 30 -20.47 7.00 -7.41
C SER A 30 -20.93 8.40 -7.79
N ASP A 31 -20.07 9.42 -7.67
CA ASP A 31 -20.38 10.80 -8.06
C ASP A 31 -20.59 10.97 -9.56
N LYS A 32 -20.08 10.04 -10.36
CA LYS A 32 -20.36 9.96 -11.81
C LYS A 32 -21.55 9.04 -12.14
N HIS A 33 -22.27 8.55 -11.13
CA HIS A 33 -23.36 7.58 -11.27
C HIS A 33 -22.93 6.25 -11.92
N VAL A 34 -21.64 5.90 -11.80
CA VAL A 34 -21.04 4.66 -12.32
C VAL A 34 -20.80 3.70 -11.16
N ASN A 35 -21.46 2.55 -11.19
CA ASN A 35 -21.29 1.52 -10.18
C ASN A 35 -20.06 0.65 -10.49
N ILE A 36 -19.12 0.60 -9.56
CA ILE A 36 -17.95 -0.28 -9.63
C ILE A 36 -18.04 -1.35 -8.54
N SER A 37 -17.67 -2.57 -8.89
CA SER A 37 -17.64 -3.64 -7.89
C SER A 37 -16.41 -3.51 -6.96
N ASN A 38 -16.58 -3.88 -5.70
CA ASN A 38 -15.47 -3.91 -4.75
C ASN A 38 -14.31 -4.80 -5.23
N ARG A 39 -14.64 -5.90 -5.93
CA ARG A 39 -13.62 -6.76 -6.56
C ARG A 39 -12.73 -5.98 -7.55
N LEU A 40 -13.32 -5.05 -8.30
CA LEU A 40 -12.58 -4.25 -9.28
C LEU A 40 -11.67 -3.23 -8.57
N ILE A 41 -12.12 -2.67 -7.44
CA ILE A 41 -11.30 -1.79 -6.61
C ILE A 41 -10.13 -2.55 -6.00
N PHE A 42 -10.38 -3.70 -5.35
CA PHE A 42 -9.33 -4.46 -4.65
C PHE A 42 -8.29 -5.07 -5.58
N LYS A 43 -8.64 -5.33 -6.85
CA LYS A 43 -7.77 -6.04 -7.80
C LYS A 43 -6.41 -5.36 -8.01
N ASP A 44 -6.40 -4.04 -8.09
CA ASP A 44 -5.23 -3.24 -8.46
C ASP A 44 -4.77 -2.32 -7.29
N MET A 45 -5.12 -2.67 -6.04
CA MET A 45 -4.59 -1.97 -4.87
C MET A 45 -3.05 -2.08 -4.83
N GLY A 46 -2.41 -0.98 -4.43
CA GLY A 46 -0.94 -0.87 -4.44
C GLY A 46 -0.35 -0.25 -5.71
N LYS A 47 -1.06 -0.26 -6.86
CA LYS A 47 -0.67 0.48 -8.07
C LYS A 47 -0.71 2.00 -7.87
N SER A 48 -0.06 2.74 -8.78
CA SER A 48 -0.29 4.19 -8.89
C SER A 48 -1.78 4.49 -9.12
N LYS A 49 -2.29 5.55 -8.52
CA LYS A 49 -3.75 5.77 -8.55
C LYS A 49 -4.28 6.14 -9.92
N ARG A 50 -3.46 6.79 -10.76
CA ARG A 50 -3.85 7.08 -12.15
C ARG A 50 -4.00 5.79 -12.97
N GLU A 51 -3.04 4.86 -12.85
CA GLU A 51 -3.14 3.55 -13.50
C GLU A 51 -4.34 2.74 -13.01
N HIS A 52 -4.57 2.72 -11.69
CA HIS A 52 -5.70 2.01 -11.10
C HIS A 52 -7.04 2.56 -11.62
N ILE A 53 -7.21 3.88 -11.67
CA ILE A 53 -8.41 4.53 -12.27
C ILE A 53 -8.53 4.18 -13.75
N THR A 54 -7.42 4.18 -14.49
CA THR A 54 -7.39 3.81 -15.91
C THR A 54 -7.88 2.37 -16.11
N ASP A 55 -7.42 1.44 -15.29
CA ASP A 55 -7.84 0.03 -15.36
C ASP A 55 -9.32 -0.14 -15.03
N ILE A 56 -9.84 0.59 -14.05
CA ILE A 56 -11.26 0.60 -13.71
C ILE A 56 -12.08 1.16 -14.89
N VAL A 57 -11.70 2.32 -15.44
CA VAL A 57 -12.39 2.95 -16.58
C VAL A 57 -12.38 2.04 -17.80
N ASN A 58 -11.29 1.30 -18.02
CA ASN A 58 -11.16 0.36 -19.14
C ASN A 58 -11.94 -0.95 -18.97
N ASN A 59 -12.52 -1.21 -17.80
CA ASN A 59 -13.36 -2.37 -17.58
C ASN A 59 -14.61 -2.31 -18.45
N LYS A 60 -15.00 -3.45 -19.06
CA LYS A 60 -16.15 -3.53 -19.97
C LYS A 60 -17.46 -3.02 -19.35
N SER A 61 -17.75 -3.41 -18.11
CA SER A 61 -18.96 -2.99 -17.39
C SER A 61 -18.97 -1.48 -17.12
N VAL A 62 -17.82 -0.90 -16.75
CA VAL A 62 -17.67 0.53 -16.50
C VAL A 62 -17.81 1.33 -17.78
N LYS A 63 -17.16 0.91 -18.88
CA LYS A 63 -17.33 1.53 -20.22
C LYS A 63 -18.79 1.55 -20.65
N TYR A 64 -19.48 0.43 -20.51
CA TYR A 64 -20.90 0.34 -20.89
C TYR A 64 -21.77 1.32 -20.07
N GLN A 65 -21.59 1.39 -18.75
CA GLN A 65 -22.32 2.35 -17.91
C GLN A 65 -21.99 3.79 -18.31
N TRP A 66 -20.72 4.10 -18.54
CA TRP A 66 -20.26 5.42 -18.96
C TRP A 66 -20.92 5.87 -20.27
N GLU A 67 -20.93 5.00 -21.30
CA GLU A 67 -21.58 5.26 -22.59
C GLU A 67 -23.09 5.51 -22.44
N ARG A 68 -23.76 4.77 -21.56
CA ARG A 68 -25.19 4.99 -21.28
C ARG A 68 -25.45 6.35 -20.62
N ILE A 69 -24.62 6.77 -19.70
CA ILE A 69 -24.78 8.01 -18.92
C ILE A 69 -24.38 9.22 -19.77
N TYR A 70 -23.17 9.18 -20.33
CA TYR A 70 -22.57 10.33 -21.01
C TYR A 70 -22.74 10.34 -22.53
N LYS A 71 -23.39 9.31 -23.12
CA LYS A 71 -23.62 9.13 -24.56
C LYS A 71 -22.34 9.12 -25.42
N ARG A 72 -21.19 8.80 -24.80
CA ARG A 72 -19.89 8.68 -25.43
C ARG A 72 -18.98 7.74 -24.61
N LYS A 73 -17.93 7.21 -25.22
CA LYS A 73 -16.89 6.44 -24.53
C LYS A 73 -16.10 7.33 -23.58
N PRO A 74 -15.58 6.77 -22.47
CA PRO A 74 -14.63 7.50 -21.63
C PRO A 74 -13.38 7.86 -22.44
N GLN A 75 -12.86 9.05 -22.19
CA GLN A 75 -11.68 9.62 -22.84
C GLN A 75 -10.58 9.88 -21.80
N GLU A 76 -9.38 10.20 -22.24
CA GLU A 76 -8.23 10.48 -21.36
C GLU A 76 -8.52 11.62 -20.36
N TYR A 77 -9.17 12.68 -20.80
CA TYR A 77 -9.55 13.80 -19.93
C TYR A 77 -10.56 13.41 -18.82
N ASP A 78 -11.33 12.33 -19.01
CA ASP A 78 -12.22 11.80 -17.98
C ASP A 78 -11.39 11.12 -16.88
N ILE A 79 -10.35 10.37 -17.30
CA ILE A 79 -9.39 9.74 -16.37
C ILE A 79 -8.66 10.82 -15.57
N ASP A 80 -8.20 11.89 -16.22
CA ASP A 80 -7.53 13.02 -15.56
C ASP A 80 -8.46 13.75 -14.57
N THR A 81 -9.74 13.85 -14.91
CA THR A 81 -10.74 14.45 -14.03
C THR A 81 -11.00 13.57 -12.82
N LEU A 82 -11.23 12.27 -13.03
CA LEU A 82 -11.39 11.30 -11.94
C LEU A 82 -10.16 11.28 -11.03
N PHE A 83 -8.97 11.32 -11.59
CA PHE A 83 -7.72 11.33 -10.82
C PHE A 83 -7.57 12.60 -9.97
N ARG A 84 -7.94 13.78 -10.49
CA ARG A 84 -7.94 15.03 -9.70
C ARG A 84 -8.96 14.97 -8.57
N GLU A 85 -10.17 14.50 -8.83
CA GLU A 85 -11.22 14.33 -7.83
C GLU A 85 -10.79 13.31 -6.77
N PHE A 86 -10.21 12.19 -7.19
CA PHE A 86 -9.64 11.18 -6.31
C PHE A 86 -8.62 11.80 -5.33
N ASN A 87 -7.62 12.53 -5.84
CA ASN A 87 -6.60 13.15 -5.01
C ASN A 87 -7.20 14.09 -3.96
N LYS A 88 -8.22 14.87 -4.33
CA LYS A 88 -8.91 15.80 -3.42
C LYS A 88 -9.63 15.06 -2.27
N ILE A 89 -10.37 14.00 -2.63
CA ILE A 89 -11.09 13.18 -1.64
C ILE A 89 -10.11 12.42 -0.76
N GLN A 90 -9.10 11.80 -1.35
CA GLN A 90 -8.10 11.04 -0.62
C GLN A 90 -7.31 11.91 0.36
N THR A 91 -6.96 13.15 -0.01
CA THR A 91 -6.29 14.10 0.89
C THR A 91 -7.15 14.38 2.13
N ASN A 92 -8.47 14.55 1.95
CA ASN A 92 -9.38 14.72 3.07
C ASN A 92 -9.41 13.45 3.94
N TYR A 93 -9.53 12.26 3.36
CA TYR A 93 -9.56 11.00 4.12
C TYR A 93 -8.21 10.71 4.81
N CYS A 94 -7.08 11.01 4.18
CA CYS A 94 -5.78 10.91 4.84
C CYS A 94 -5.69 11.78 6.09
N SER A 95 -6.30 12.97 6.06
CA SER A 95 -6.32 13.89 7.20
C SER A 95 -7.24 13.43 8.31
N THR A 96 -8.44 12.92 7.97
CA THR A 96 -9.56 12.69 8.91
C THR A 96 -9.70 11.23 9.35
N LEU A 97 -9.49 10.26 8.48
CA LEU A 97 -9.79 8.85 8.73
C LEU A 97 -8.55 7.98 8.97
N MET A 98 -7.42 8.32 8.35
CA MET A 98 -6.22 7.48 8.42
C MET A 98 -5.61 7.49 9.82
N THR A 99 -5.39 6.29 10.35
CA THR A 99 -4.74 6.05 11.65
C THR A 99 -3.44 5.28 11.47
N ILE A 100 -2.51 5.44 12.43
CA ILE A 100 -1.33 4.58 12.55
C ILE A 100 -1.79 3.21 13.06
N LEU A 101 -1.23 2.14 12.51
CA LEU A 101 -1.58 0.77 12.91
C LEU A 101 -0.99 0.44 14.29
N PRO A 102 -1.66 -0.41 15.07
CA PRO A 102 -1.26 -0.67 16.47
C PRO A 102 0.20 -1.11 16.62
N GLU A 103 0.65 -2.04 15.78
CA GLU A 103 1.99 -2.65 15.87
C GLU A 103 3.11 -1.78 15.33
N THR A 104 2.77 -0.65 14.67
CA THR A 104 3.75 0.24 14.01
C THR A 104 4.73 0.82 15.02
N ARG A 105 4.25 1.24 16.20
CA ARG A 105 5.09 1.86 17.22
C ARG A 105 6.21 0.93 17.68
N GLU A 106 5.84 -0.25 18.16
CA GLU A 106 6.81 -1.21 18.69
C GLU A 106 7.79 -1.67 17.62
N CYS A 107 7.31 -1.83 16.39
CA CYS A 107 8.13 -2.16 15.23
C CYS A 107 9.18 -1.07 14.93
N ILE A 108 8.78 0.20 14.83
CA ILE A 108 9.70 1.30 14.51
C ILE A 108 10.69 1.52 15.65
N GLU A 109 10.25 1.49 16.91
CA GLU A 109 11.13 1.61 18.09
C GLU A 109 12.17 0.47 18.14
N TYR A 110 11.78 -0.77 17.81
CA TYR A 110 12.71 -1.90 17.69
C TYR A 110 13.78 -1.65 16.62
N LEU A 111 13.38 -1.15 15.43
CA LEU A 111 14.32 -0.88 14.33
C LEU A 111 15.30 0.24 14.72
N GLN A 112 14.80 1.33 15.30
CA GLN A 112 15.62 2.44 15.79
C GLN A 112 16.62 1.99 16.85
N TYR A 113 16.18 1.20 17.84
CA TYR A 113 17.05 0.64 18.87
C TYR A 113 18.20 -0.20 18.28
N ASN A 114 17.90 -0.99 17.23
CA ASN A 114 18.88 -1.83 16.54
C ASN A 114 19.66 -1.10 15.43
N LYS A 115 19.48 0.22 15.28
CA LYS A 115 20.14 1.06 14.25
C LYS A 115 19.85 0.58 12.81
N ILE A 116 18.69 0.01 12.59
CA ILE A 116 18.18 -0.37 11.28
C ILE A 116 17.42 0.82 10.71
N LEU A 117 17.88 1.34 9.57
CA LEU A 117 17.26 2.49 8.92
C LEU A 117 15.87 2.15 8.41
N THR A 118 15.02 3.17 8.31
CA THR A 118 13.63 3.02 7.90
C THR A 118 13.30 3.88 6.69
N GLY A 119 12.59 3.30 5.73
CA GLY A 119 12.12 4.03 4.56
C GLY A 119 10.69 3.68 4.23
N ALA A 120 10.07 4.47 3.35
CA ALA A 120 8.76 4.16 2.80
C ALA A 120 8.74 4.28 1.27
N THR A 121 8.00 3.34 0.62
CA THR A 121 7.50 3.50 -0.75
C THR A 121 6.00 3.47 -0.73
N THR A 122 5.33 4.24 -1.58
CA THR A 122 3.88 4.30 -1.56
C THR A 122 3.26 4.68 -2.90
N GLY A 123 2.08 4.12 -3.17
CA GLY A 123 1.22 4.55 -4.28
C GLY A 123 0.46 5.87 -4.03
N PHE A 124 0.53 6.43 -2.82
CA PHE A 124 0.03 7.78 -2.55
C PHE A 124 0.85 8.82 -3.32
N ASN A 125 0.24 9.96 -3.64
CA ASN A 125 0.97 11.10 -4.15
C ASN A 125 1.77 11.80 -3.03
N GLU A 126 2.66 12.72 -3.42
CA GLU A 126 3.55 13.41 -2.50
C GLU A 126 2.80 14.21 -1.43
N GLN A 127 1.68 14.85 -1.77
CA GLN A 127 0.85 15.61 -0.83
C GLN A 127 0.30 14.70 0.28
N ASN A 128 -0.26 13.55 -0.08
CA ASN A 128 -0.80 12.59 0.87
C ASN A 128 0.31 11.95 1.71
N MET A 129 1.43 11.62 1.08
CA MET A 129 2.62 11.13 1.79
C MET A 129 3.12 12.14 2.83
N HIS A 130 3.10 13.44 2.51
CA HIS A 130 3.48 14.49 3.47
C HIS A 130 2.54 14.54 4.69
N ILE A 131 1.22 14.38 4.49
CA ILE A 131 0.25 14.29 5.59
C ILE A 131 0.56 13.09 6.50
N ILE A 132 0.83 11.93 5.89
CA ILE A 132 1.15 10.69 6.61
C ILE A 132 2.45 10.88 7.39
N ARG A 133 3.48 11.40 6.74
CA ARG A 133 4.76 11.71 7.36
C ARG A 133 4.58 12.58 8.61
N LYS A 134 3.83 13.69 8.51
CA LYS A 134 3.55 14.56 9.67
C LYS A 134 2.83 13.84 10.80
N LYS A 135 1.88 12.94 10.49
CA LYS A 135 1.21 12.14 11.52
C LYS A 135 2.18 11.20 12.24
N LEU A 136 3.08 10.57 11.51
CA LEU A 136 4.12 9.69 12.09
C LEU A 136 5.11 10.51 12.94
N GLU A 137 5.62 11.62 12.41
CA GLU A 137 6.56 12.52 13.12
C GLU A 137 5.95 13.07 14.42
N PHE A 138 4.67 13.46 14.40
CA PHE A 138 3.97 13.94 15.59
C PHE A 138 3.90 12.90 16.72
N GLN A 139 3.97 11.61 16.38
CA GLN A 139 3.99 10.51 17.35
C GLN A 139 5.41 9.96 17.60
N ASN A 140 6.46 10.65 17.15
CA ASN A 140 7.85 10.21 17.21
C ASN A 140 8.11 8.88 16.45
N LEU A 141 7.36 8.64 15.38
CA LEU A 141 7.46 7.46 14.51
C LEU A 141 7.92 7.83 13.10
N GLY A 142 8.60 8.97 12.93
CA GLY A 142 9.13 9.38 11.64
C GLY A 142 10.13 8.38 11.08
N LEU A 143 10.04 8.12 9.77
CA LEU A 143 11.00 7.29 9.06
C LEU A 143 12.14 8.13 8.49
N ASP A 144 13.28 7.51 8.20
CA ASP A 144 14.48 8.20 7.70
C ASP A 144 14.33 8.64 6.22
N SER A 145 13.48 7.96 5.44
CA SER A 145 13.25 8.29 4.02
C SER A 145 11.82 8.00 3.58
N TYR A 146 11.30 8.84 2.66
CA TYR A 146 9.96 8.66 2.07
C TYR A 146 10.03 8.90 0.56
N VAL A 147 9.53 7.96 -0.24
CA VAL A 147 9.42 8.07 -1.70
C VAL A 147 8.01 7.70 -2.14
N SER A 148 7.31 8.65 -2.75
CA SER A 148 5.97 8.44 -3.31
C SER A 148 6.02 8.08 -4.80
N SER A 149 4.92 7.56 -5.31
CA SER A 149 4.76 7.25 -6.74
C SER A 149 4.89 8.47 -7.66
N THR A 150 4.81 9.68 -7.13
CA THR A 150 4.94 10.95 -7.87
C THR A 150 6.23 11.71 -7.62
N CYS A 151 7.12 11.18 -6.74
CA CYS A 151 8.42 11.80 -6.47
C CYS A 151 9.45 11.60 -7.59
N LEU A 152 9.23 10.63 -8.45
CA LEU A 152 10.16 10.26 -9.51
C LEU A 152 9.48 10.39 -10.87
N ASP A 153 10.21 10.87 -11.86
CA ASP A 153 9.78 10.85 -13.26
C ASP A 153 10.10 9.46 -13.86
N LYS A 154 9.52 8.42 -13.25
CA LYS A 154 9.70 7.01 -13.62
C LYS A 154 8.42 6.23 -13.33
N GLU A 155 8.33 5.04 -13.91
CA GLU A 155 7.22 4.13 -13.68
C GLU A 155 7.14 3.73 -12.19
N SER A 156 5.91 3.58 -11.73
CA SER A 156 5.61 3.13 -10.37
C SER A 156 5.73 1.61 -10.25
N ARG A 157 5.31 1.04 -9.12
CA ARG A 157 5.26 -0.41 -8.89
C ARG A 157 4.66 -1.15 -10.08
N PRO A 158 5.18 -2.31 -10.45
CA PRO A 158 6.17 -3.13 -9.73
C PRO A 158 7.65 -2.76 -10.02
N TYR A 159 7.93 -1.66 -10.71
CA TYR A 159 9.30 -1.23 -10.97
C TYR A 159 10.01 -0.84 -9.67
N PRO A 160 11.34 -1.09 -9.54
CA PRO A 160 12.08 -0.99 -8.28
C PRO A 160 12.51 0.44 -7.91
N TYR A 161 12.12 1.44 -8.70
CA TYR A 161 12.73 2.78 -8.65
C TYR A 161 12.53 3.50 -7.32
N MET A 162 11.37 3.33 -6.65
CA MET A 162 11.14 3.95 -5.35
C MET A 162 11.99 3.30 -4.25
N ILE A 163 12.23 1.99 -4.32
CA ILE A 163 13.15 1.29 -3.39
C ILE A 163 14.58 1.76 -3.64
N GLN A 164 15.01 1.81 -4.90
CA GLN A 164 16.35 2.27 -5.27
C GLN A 164 16.61 3.69 -4.79
N GLU A 165 15.62 4.58 -4.94
CA GLU A 165 15.71 5.95 -4.43
C GLU A 165 15.80 6.00 -2.90
N ASN A 166 15.01 5.19 -2.17
CA ASN A 166 15.18 5.05 -0.72
C ASN A 166 16.59 4.58 -0.37
N MET A 167 17.12 3.56 -1.06
CA MET A 167 18.47 3.06 -0.83
C MET A 167 19.53 4.15 -1.06
N ASN A 168 19.37 4.97 -2.11
CA ASN A 168 20.24 6.10 -2.38
C ASN A 168 20.22 7.12 -1.23
N ARG A 169 19.04 7.54 -0.79
CA ARG A 169 18.87 8.51 0.31
C ARG A 169 19.41 7.98 1.63
N LEU A 170 19.28 6.68 1.87
CA LEU A 170 19.78 5.99 3.07
C LEU A 170 21.27 5.56 2.97
N ASN A 171 21.92 5.85 1.84
CA ASN A 171 23.32 5.46 1.56
C ASN A 171 23.54 3.94 1.70
N ILE A 172 22.64 3.13 1.15
CA ILE A 172 22.69 1.67 1.13
C ILE A 172 22.96 1.19 -0.30
N ARG A 173 24.02 0.40 -0.47
CA ARG A 173 24.43 -0.11 -1.81
C ARG A 173 24.00 -1.55 -2.06
N ASN A 174 23.90 -2.37 -1.01
CA ASN A 174 23.57 -3.78 -1.16
C ASN A 174 22.07 -4.02 -0.95
N PRO A 175 21.29 -4.37 -2.00
CA PRO A 175 19.86 -4.62 -1.84
C PRO A 175 19.55 -5.82 -0.93
N ARG A 176 20.47 -6.81 -0.82
CA ARG A 176 20.30 -7.94 0.13
C ARG A 176 20.47 -7.55 1.61
N SER A 177 20.84 -6.30 1.90
CA SER A 177 20.79 -5.73 3.25
C SER A 177 19.49 -4.95 3.53
N VAL A 178 18.52 -5.02 2.62
CA VAL A 178 17.23 -4.31 2.69
C VAL A 178 16.08 -5.31 2.70
N ILE A 179 15.09 -5.05 3.55
CA ILE A 179 13.80 -5.75 3.54
C ILE A 179 12.75 -4.78 3.00
N LYS A 180 11.98 -5.21 1.99
CA LYS A 180 10.73 -4.57 1.57
C LYS A 180 9.57 -5.23 2.31
N ILE A 181 8.78 -4.44 3.03
CA ILE A 181 7.59 -4.89 3.77
C ILE A 181 6.35 -4.31 3.08
N ASP A 182 5.40 -5.15 2.72
CA ASP A 182 4.21 -4.73 1.97
C ASP A 182 3.02 -5.68 2.23
N ASP A 183 1.80 -5.17 2.12
CA ASP A 183 0.56 -5.94 2.24
C ASP A 183 -0.01 -6.39 0.88
N THR A 184 0.60 -5.98 -0.23
CA THR A 184 0.10 -6.20 -1.60
C THR A 184 1.07 -7.04 -2.46
N ALA A 185 0.52 -7.78 -3.42
CA ALA A 185 1.32 -8.55 -4.38
C ALA A 185 2.26 -7.64 -5.20
N ILE A 186 1.79 -6.46 -5.63
CA ILE A 186 2.58 -5.55 -6.45
C ILE A 186 3.74 -4.92 -5.66
N GLY A 187 3.57 -4.70 -4.36
CA GLY A 187 4.65 -4.21 -3.50
C GLY A 187 5.69 -5.29 -3.18
N ILE A 188 5.27 -6.56 -3.08
CA ILE A 188 6.21 -7.69 -3.01
C ILE A 188 7.02 -7.79 -4.32
N GLN A 189 6.37 -7.67 -5.48
CA GLN A 189 7.07 -7.64 -6.77
C GLN A 189 8.05 -6.47 -6.90
N GLU A 190 7.70 -5.28 -6.37
CA GLU A 190 8.62 -4.13 -6.28
C GLU A 190 9.91 -4.51 -5.52
N GLY A 191 9.77 -5.20 -4.38
CA GLY A 191 10.90 -5.69 -3.57
C GLY A 191 11.75 -6.72 -4.31
N GLN A 192 11.11 -7.69 -4.97
CA GLN A 192 11.78 -8.71 -5.80
C GLN A 192 12.57 -8.07 -6.95
N ASN A 193 11.95 -7.13 -7.67
CA ASN A 193 12.59 -6.41 -8.77
C ASN A 193 13.76 -5.53 -8.30
N ALA A 194 13.74 -5.09 -7.04
CA ALA A 194 14.86 -4.40 -6.40
C ALA A 194 15.94 -5.34 -5.85
N ASN A 195 15.77 -6.67 -5.96
CA ASN A 195 16.62 -7.70 -5.35
C ASN A 195 16.71 -7.59 -3.81
N CYS A 196 15.71 -7.02 -3.14
CA CYS A 196 15.60 -6.99 -1.69
C CYS A 196 15.04 -8.30 -1.13
N TRP A 197 15.15 -8.48 0.18
CA TRP A 197 14.29 -9.42 0.90
C TRP A 197 12.86 -8.88 0.92
N THR A 198 11.87 -9.77 0.84
CA THR A 198 10.45 -9.40 0.77
C THR A 198 9.66 -10.02 1.91
N VAL A 199 8.88 -9.20 2.61
CA VAL A 199 8.02 -9.63 3.73
C VAL A 199 6.59 -9.17 3.44
N GLY A 200 5.69 -10.15 3.29
CA GLY A 200 4.26 -9.89 3.20
C GLY A 200 3.63 -9.76 4.58
N VAL A 201 2.76 -8.74 4.80
CA VAL A 201 2.04 -8.54 6.08
C VAL A 201 0.54 -8.71 5.86
N VAL A 202 -0.14 -9.48 6.71
CA VAL A 202 -1.51 -9.92 6.48
C VAL A 202 -2.55 -9.09 7.22
N ARG A 203 -2.37 -8.83 8.52
CA ARG A 203 -3.42 -8.40 9.47
C ARG A 203 -4.28 -7.22 8.99
N TRP A 204 -3.66 -6.19 8.44
CA TRP A 204 -4.33 -4.96 8.01
C TRP A 204 -4.34 -4.76 6.51
N SER A 205 -3.99 -5.82 5.76
CA SER A 205 -3.89 -5.80 4.31
C SER A 205 -5.21 -5.46 3.62
N SER A 206 -5.12 -4.73 2.52
CA SER A 206 -6.22 -4.55 1.55
C SER A 206 -6.75 -5.89 0.99
N ASN A 207 -5.92 -6.93 0.99
CA ASN A 207 -6.30 -8.29 0.58
C ASN A 207 -7.27 -8.98 1.55
N MET A 208 -7.46 -8.46 2.77
CA MET A 208 -8.53 -8.87 3.68
C MET A 208 -9.92 -8.51 3.13
N LYS A 209 -10.00 -7.59 2.14
CA LYS A 209 -11.22 -7.16 1.43
C LYS A 209 -12.30 -6.60 2.33
N ILE A 210 -11.91 -6.04 3.46
CA ILE A 210 -12.77 -5.35 4.40
C ILE A 210 -13.02 -3.93 3.89
N GLN A 211 -14.28 -3.48 3.92
CA GLN A 211 -14.72 -2.23 3.31
C GLN A 211 -14.94 -1.11 4.32
N THR A 212 -15.20 -1.48 5.58
CA THR A 212 -15.36 -0.53 6.69
C THR A 212 -14.79 -1.10 7.99
N ILE A 213 -14.46 -0.22 8.91
CA ILE A 213 -14.02 -0.64 10.26
C ILE A 213 -15.16 -1.36 11.00
N GLU A 214 -16.40 -0.93 10.80
CA GLU A 214 -17.57 -1.56 11.39
C GLU A 214 -17.76 -3.00 10.86
N GLU A 215 -17.59 -3.21 9.55
CA GLU A 215 -17.58 -4.56 8.97
C GLU A 215 -16.53 -5.46 9.67
N ALA A 216 -15.32 -4.95 9.87
CA ALA A 216 -14.26 -5.71 10.54
C ALA A 216 -14.65 -6.19 11.96
N TYR A 217 -15.39 -5.37 12.71
CA TYR A 217 -15.86 -5.74 14.05
C TYR A 217 -17.05 -6.70 14.03
N ASN A 218 -17.85 -6.68 12.98
CA ASN A 218 -19.08 -7.47 12.87
C ASN A 218 -18.87 -8.79 12.11
N LEU A 219 -17.69 -9.02 11.50
CA LEU A 219 -17.39 -10.27 10.83
C LEU A 219 -17.36 -11.43 11.83
N GLU A 220 -18.01 -12.52 11.47
CA GLU A 220 -17.88 -13.78 12.18
C GLU A 220 -16.41 -14.24 12.20
N LEU A 221 -15.97 -14.80 13.32
CA LEU A 221 -14.58 -15.19 13.52
C LEU A 221 -14.06 -16.10 12.39
N TYR A 222 -14.89 -17.04 11.92
CA TYR A 222 -14.50 -17.92 10.83
C TYR A 222 -14.30 -17.20 9.50
N GLN A 223 -15.11 -16.16 9.21
CA GLN A 223 -14.98 -15.34 7.99
C GLN A 223 -13.69 -14.52 8.03
N LEU A 224 -13.39 -13.95 9.19
CA LEU A 224 -12.14 -13.23 9.41
C LEU A 224 -10.93 -14.16 9.18
N GLN A 225 -10.97 -15.37 9.74
CA GLN A 225 -9.92 -16.41 9.56
C GLN A 225 -9.77 -16.83 8.09
N GLU A 226 -10.88 -16.99 7.36
CA GLU A 226 -10.85 -17.32 5.93
C GLU A 226 -10.24 -16.20 5.09
N ASN A 227 -10.61 -14.94 5.37
CA ASN A 227 -10.01 -13.78 4.69
C ASN A 227 -8.51 -13.70 4.97
N PHE A 228 -8.12 -13.91 6.22
CA PHE A 228 -6.73 -13.96 6.66
C PHE A 228 -5.92 -15.03 5.92
N LYS A 229 -6.46 -16.27 5.87
CA LYS A 229 -5.86 -17.39 5.15
C LYS A 229 -5.69 -17.10 3.66
N LYS A 230 -6.73 -16.55 3.01
CA LYS A 230 -6.68 -16.17 1.58
C LYS A 230 -5.66 -15.06 1.32
N CYS A 231 -5.59 -14.05 2.18
CA CYS A 231 -4.60 -12.99 2.11
C CYS A 231 -3.19 -13.58 2.19
N LYS A 232 -2.93 -14.41 3.20
CA LYS A 232 -1.64 -15.10 3.40
C LYS A 232 -1.25 -15.92 2.17
N GLN A 233 -2.18 -16.72 1.63
CA GLN A 233 -1.97 -17.51 0.41
C GLN A 233 -1.63 -16.64 -0.81
N THR A 234 -2.28 -15.48 -0.96
CA THR A 234 -1.99 -14.54 -2.05
C THR A 234 -0.56 -14.01 -1.98
N LEU A 235 -0.11 -13.62 -0.79
CA LEU A 235 1.25 -13.11 -0.59
C LEU A 235 2.31 -14.22 -0.79
N ILE A 236 2.04 -15.44 -0.31
CA ILE A 236 2.91 -16.62 -0.56
C ILE A 236 2.99 -16.91 -2.07
N ALA A 237 1.85 -16.93 -2.76
CA ALA A 237 1.79 -17.20 -4.20
C ALA A 237 2.52 -16.13 -5.05
N THR A 238 2.70 -14.92 -4.52
CA THR A 238 3.50 -13.86 -5.16
C THR A 238 5.02 -14.15 -5.04
N GLY A 239 5.41 -15.11 -4.20
CA GLY A 239 6.82 -15.47 -3.98
C GLY A 239 7.51 -14.58 -2.93
N ALA A 240 6.78 -14.03 -1.96
CA ALA A 240 7.39 -13.34 -0.83
C ALA A 240 8.35 -14.28 -0.07
N ASP A 241 9.55 -13.80 0.28
CA ASP A 241 10.53 -14.59 1.03
C ASP A 241 9.98 -14.99 2.41
N TYR A 242 9.19 -14.10 3.03
CA TYR A 242 8.47 -14.34 4.28
C TYR A 242 7.05 -13.77 4.20
N VAL A 243 6.13 -14.39 4.92
CA VAL A 243 4.78 -13.86 5.14
C VAL A 243 4.49 -13.92 6.63
N ILE A 244 4.27 -12.76 7.24
CA ILE A 244 4.01 -12.59 8.67
C ILE A 244 2.56 -12.17 8.91
N ASP A 245 2.07 -12.51 10.07
CA ASP A 245 0.72 -12.17 10.46
C ASP A 245 0.58 -10.69 10.79
N SER A 246 1.55 -10.12 11.50
CA SER A 246 1.63 -8.69 11.81
C SER A 246 3.09 -8.21 11.91
N LEU A 247 3.30 -6.91 12.06
CA LEU A 247 4.64 -6.33 12.25
C LEU A 247 5.34 -6.78 13.54
N ASP A 248 4.60 -7.35 14.51
CA ASP A 248 5.16 -7.94 15.72
C ASP A 248 6.14 -9.07 15.42
N ASP A 249 5.96 -9.75 14.29
CA ASP A 249 6.81 -10.88 13.87
C ASP A 249 8.08 -10.43 13.11
N LEU A 250 8.16 -9.15 12.69
CA LEU A 250 9.29 -8.65 11.89
C LEU A 250 10.66 -8.82 12.57
N PRO A 251 10.81 -8.62 13.89
CA PRO A 251 12.08 -8.89 14.58
C PRO A 251 12.59 -10.32 14.42
N ASN A 252 11.67 -11.30 14.37
CA ASN A 252 12.02 -12.73 14.17
C ASN A 252 12.56 -12.95 12.75
N VAL A 253 11.91 -12.36 11.74
CA VAL A 253 12.35 -12.42 10.34
C VAL A 253 13.74 -11.80 10.17
N ILE A 254 13.98 -10.63 10.76
CA ILE A 254 15.28 -9.95 10.69
C ILE A 254 16.38 -10.85 11.29
N ARG A 255 16.11 -11.49 12.44
CA ARG A 255 17.07 -12.42 13.06
C ARG A 255 17.36 -13.62 12.17
N ASP A 256 16.34 -14.24 11.58
CA ASP A 256 16.49 -15.40 10.70
C ASP A 256 17.31 -15.04 9.44
N ILE A 257 17.02 -13.91 8.79
CA ILE A 257 17.82 -13.43 7.65
C ILE A 257 19.28 -13.19 8.04
N ASN A 258 19.51 -12.56 9.17
CA ASN A 258 20.88 -12.26 9.63
C ASN A 258 21.68 -13.51 9.99
N MET A 259 21.02 -14.62 10.39
CA MET A 259 21.68 -15.91 10.63
C MET A 259 22.05 -16.62 9.32
N LYS A 260 21.35 -16.32 8.22
CA LYS A 260 21.59 -16.90 6.89
C LYS A 260 22.58 -16.08 6.03
N SER A 261 22.95 -14.88 6.49
CA SER A 261 23.82 -13.91 5.79
C SER A 261 25.23 -13.96 6.38
#